data_09b759c273f8bdf0cd8362b1ec0a1e8a
#
_entry.id   09b759c273f8bdf0cd8362b1ec0a1e8a
#
_cell.length_a   1.000
_cell.length_b   1.000
_cell.length_c   1.000
_cell.angle_alpha   90.00
_cell.angle_beta   90.00
_cell.angle_gamma   90.00
#
_symmetry.space_group_name_H-M   'P 1'
#
loop_
_entity.id
_entity.type
_entity.pdbx_description
1 polymer ?
#
loop_
_entity_poly.entity_id
_entity_poly.type
_entity_poly.pdbx_seq_one_letter_code
_entity_poly.pdbx_strand_id
1 'polypeptide(L)'
;VVQITALLGAVLFGALQGRLGGRLTYALTLLLWIAAILAIYFVEPMTASLNARLGLALHAEQVFLFAGLLSGLSLGSSQSVGRALVGMFAPESRAAELFGFWGLFSKLAAIFGIFGVGLLQWLFGLQGAVLFCILLFALALLPLLAIDEARGVATARRADEGARAGV
;
A
#
# COMPACT_ATOMS: atom_id res chain seq x y z
N VAL A 1 2.38 -17.22 -7.61
CA VAL A 1 3.35 -16.17 -8.01
C VAL A 1 3.15 -14.93 -7.13
N VAL A 2 1.98 -14.28 -7.10
CA VAL A 2 1.66 -13.06 -6.32
C VAL A 2 1.96 -13.22 -4.82
N GLN A 3 1.70 -14.36 -4.23
CA GLN A 3 1.98 -14.63 -2.80
C GLN A 3 3.48 -14.61 -2.47
N ILE A 4 4.31 -15.14 -3.38
CA ILE A 4 5.77 -15.15 -3.19
C ILE A 4 6.32 -13.73 -3.27
N THR A 5 5.87 -12.94 -4.25
CA THR A 5 6.29 -11.53 -4.36
C THR A 5 5.74 -10.67 -3.22
N ALA A 6 4.57 -11.01 -2.66
CA ALA A 6 4.07 -10.35 -1.45
C ALA A 6 4.97 -10.61 -0.24
N LEU A 7 5.47 -11.84 -0.08
CA LEU A 7 6.45 -12.15 0.97
C LEU A 7 7.74 -11.34 0.79
N LEU A 8 8.27 -11.29 -0.44
CA LEU A 8 9.45 -10.49 -0.76
C LEU A 8 9.21 -9.00 -0.48
N GLY A 9 8.04 -8.47 -0.87
CA GLY A 9 7.64 -7.10 -0.58
C GLY A 9 7.61 -6.79 0.91
N ALA A 10 7.04 -7.68 1.71
CA ALA A 10 6.98 -7.52 3.16
C ALA A 10 8.38 -7.46 3.79
N VAL A 11 9.28 -8.35 3.40
CA VAL A 11 10.65 -8.41 3.92
C VAL A 11 11.47 -7.20 3.48
N LEU A 12 11.47 -6.89 2.17
CA LEU A 12 12.27 -5.79 1.61
C LEU A 12 11.84 -4.44 2.19
N PHE A 13 10.54 -4.15 2.20
CA PHE A 13 10.02 -2.87 2.70
C PHE A 13 10.03 -2.80 4.22
N GLY A 14 9.92 -3.93 4.93
CA GLY A 14 10.14 -3.99 6.37
C GLY A 14 11.59 -3.62 6.74
N ALA A 15 12.58 -4.12 6.01
CA ALA A 15 13.98 -3.73 6.18
C ALA A 15 14.24 -2.27 5.77
N LEU A 16 13.60 -1.80 4.69
CA LEU A 16 13.71 -0.44 4.19
C LEU A 16 13.14 0.59 5.19
N GLN A 17 12.07 0.23 5.89
CA GLN A 17 11.46 1.07 6.93
C GLN A 17 12.44 1.40 8.05
N GLY A 18 13.31 0.47 8.42
CA GLY A 18 14.35 0.71 9.42
C GLY A 18 15.38 1.77 9.01
N ARG A 19 15.54 2.02 7.70
CA ARG A 19 16.50 3.01 7.15
C ARG A 19 15.87 4.33 6.77
N LEU A 20 14.71 4.31 6.15
CA LEU A 20 14.04 5.49 5.58
C LEU A 20 12.95 6.07 6.50
N GLY A 21 12.57 5.35 7.57
CA GLY A 21 11.41 5.67 8.38
C GLY A 21 10.10 5.13 7.79
N GLY A 22 9.08 5.07 8.61
CA GLY A 22 7.80 4.46 8.26
C GLY A 22 7.02 5.25 7.22
N ARG A 23 6.96 6.58 7.38
CA ARG A 23 6.24 7.50 6.51
C ARG A 23 6.71 7.41 5.05
N LEU A 24 8.02 7.56 4.82
CA LEU A 24 8.58 7.55 3.48
C LEU A 24 8.43 6.16 2.84
N THR A 25 8.69 5.11 3.62
CA THR A 25 8.52 3.74 3.15
C THR A 25 7.08 3.45 2.77
N TYR A 26 6.10 3.91 3.55
CA TYR A 26 4.68 3.75 3.20
C TYR A 26 4.30 4.55 1.95
N ALA A 27 4.82 5.77 1.77
CA ALA A 27 4.64 6.53 0.52
C ALA A 27 5.15 5.75 -0.70
N LEU A 28 6.32 5.13 -0.59
CA LEU A 28 6.87 4.28 -1.65
C LEU A 28 5.97 3.08 -1.97
N THR A 29 5.31 2.47 -0.96
CA THR A 29 4.36 1.38 -1.22
C THR A 29 3.14 1.87 -2.00
N LEU A 30 2.62 3.07 -1.71
CA LEU A 30 1.50 3.65 -2.45
C LEU A 30 1.87 3.99 -3.89
N LEU A 31 3.07 4.53 -4.11
CA LEU A 31 3.59 4.78 -5.46
C LEU A 31 3.79 3.48 -6.23
N LEU A 32 4.24 2.43 -5.57
CA LEU A 32 4.37 1.10 -6.16
C LEU A 32 3.01 0.53 -6.59
N TRP A 33 1.95 0.73 -5.78
CA TRP A 33 0.58 0.40 -6.15
C TRP A 33 0.12 1.15 -7.39
N ILE A 34 0.34 2.47 -7.44
CA ILE A 34 -0.01 3.29 -8.61
C ILE A 34 0.72 2.77 -9.85
N ALA A 35 2.03 2.49 -9.73
CA ALA A 35 2.81 1.95 -10.83
C ALA A 35 2.29 0.58 -11.30
N ALA A 36 1.93 -0.33 -10.38
CA ALA A 36 1.36 -1.63 -10.71
C ALA A 36 0.02 -1.50 -11.47
N ILE A 37 -0.86 -0.61 -11.00
CA ILE A 37 -2.15 -0.36 -11.63
C ILE A 37 -1.97 0.28 -13.01
N LEU A 38 -1.06 1.24 -13.15
CA LEU A 38 -0.73 1.84 -14.46
C LEU A 38 -0.16 0.81 -15.43
N ALA A 39 0.70 -0.10 -14.95
CA ALA A 39 1.24 -1.19 -15.79
C ALA A 39 0.14 -2.13 -16.29
N ILE A 40 -0.88 -2.42 -15.47
CA ILE A 40 -2.04 -3.20 -15.89
C ILE A 40 -2.90 -2.41 -16.89
N TYR A 41 -3.14 -1.13 -16.61
CA TYR A 41 -3.96 -0.26 -17.47
C TYR A 41 -3.36 -0.09 -18.86
N PHE A 42 -2.04 0.08 -18.94
CA PHE A 42 -1.31 0.29 -20.19
C PHE A 42 -0.62 -0.98 -20.72
N VAL A 43 -1.11 -2.17 -20.37
CA VAL A 43 -0.45 -3.44 -20.75
C VAL A 43 -0.26 -3.57 -22.27
N GLU A 44 -1.26 -3.25 -23.06
CA GLU A 44 -1.18 -3.36 -24.53
C GLU A 44 -0.21 -2.34 -25.16
N PRO A 45 -0.35 -1.01 -24.94
CA PRO A 45 0.59 -0.04 -25.50
C PRO A 45 2.00 -0.20 -24.93
N MET A 46 2.15 -0.65 -23.69
CA MET A 46 3.46 -0.94 -23.10
C MET A 46 4.12 -2.14 -23.77
N THR A 47 3.37 -3.21 -24.06
CA THR A 47 3.87 -4.37 -24.81
C THR A 47 4.33 -3.96 -26.21
N ALA A 48 3.52 -3.19 -26.92
CA ALA A 48 3.86 -2.69 -28.26
C ALA A 48 5.13 -1.82 -28.24
N SER A 49 5.24 -0.90 -27.28
CA SER A 49 6.41 -0.02 -27.17
C SER A 49 7.69 -0.76 -26.76
N LEU A 50 7.62 -1.75 -25.88
CA LEU A 50 8.75 -2.58 -25.50
C LEU A 50 9.25 -3.42 -26.69
N ASN A 51 8.34 -4.03 -27.43
CA ASN A 51 8.69 -4.80 -28.63
C ASN A 51 9.35 -3.91 -29.70
N ALA A 52 8.81 -2.71 -29.91
CA ALA A 52 9.37 -1.77 -30.91
C ALA A 52 10.75 -1.25 -30.52
N ARG A 53 11.00 -0.98 -29.23
CA ARG A 53 12.26 -0.38 -28.75
C ARG A 53 13.37 -1.40 -28.49
N LEU A 54 13.00 -2.56 -27.98
CA LEU A 54 13.97 -3.57 -27.54
C LEU A 54 14.10 -4.74 -28.52
N GLY A 55 13.30 -4.76 -29.60
CA GLY A 55 13.30 -5.86 -30.57
C GLY A 55 12.82 -7.20 -29.94
N LEU A 56 12.04 -7.13 -28.85
CA LEU A 56 11.51 -8.29 -28.15
C LEU A 56 10.21 -8.73 -28.81
N ALA A 57 9.87 -10.01 -28.67
CA ALA A 57 8.60 -10.57 -29.10
C ALA A 57 7.75 -10.93 -27.86
N LEU A 58 7.54 -9.92 -26.98
CA LEU A 58 6.75 -10.10 -25.77
C LEU A 58 5.26 -10.18 -26.10
N HIS A 59 4.55 -11.06 -25.43
CA HIS A 59 3.10 -11.12 -25.45
C HIS A 59 2.52 -10.28 -24.29
N ALA A 60 1.31 -9.75 -24.46
CA ALA A 60 0.62 -8.96 -23.43
C ALA A 60 0.48 -9.72 -22.10
N GLU A 61 0.35 -11.04 -22.15
CA GLU A 61 0.28 -11.93 -20.98
C GLU A 61 1.56 -11.87 -20.13
N GLN A 62 2.73 -11.79 -20.76
CA GLN A 62 4.02 -11.71 -20.04
C GLN A 62 4.17 -10.35 -19.33
N VAL A 63 3.76 -9.27 -19.98
CA VAL A 63 3.76 -7.93 -19.40
C VAL A 63 2.73 -7.86 -18.26
N PHE A 64 1.57 -8.49 -18.43
CA PHE A 64 0.56 -8.61 -17.37
C PHE A 64 1.06 -9.42 -16.17
N LEU A 65 1.79 -10.51 -16.39
CA LEU A 65 2.43 -11.28 -15.31
C LEU A 65 3.42 -10.43 -14.54
N PHE A 66 4.23 -9.62 -15.22
CA PHE A 66 5.15 -8.69 -14.57
C PHE A 66 4.40 -7.65 -13.71
N ALA A 67 3.31 -7.07 -14.22
CA ALA A 67 2.46 -6.18 -13.44
C ALA A 67 1.82 -6.90 -12.23
N GLY A 68 1.49 -8.18 -12.36
CA GLY A 68 1.04 -9.04 -11.26
C GLY A 68 2.10 -9.26 -10.20
N LEU A 69 3.38 -9.43 -10.57
CA LEU A 69 4.51 -9.49 -9.63
C LEU A 69 4.64 -8.18 -8.85
N LEU A 70 4.53 -7.05 -9.54
CA LEU A 70 4.58 -5.72 -8.93
C LEU A 70 3.42 -5.51 -7.96
N SER A 71 2.21 -5.95 -8.32
CA SER A 71 1.03 -5.91 -7.45
C SER A 71 1.22 -6.76 -6.19
N GLY A 72 1.81 -7.95 -6.31
CA GLY A 72 2.15 -8.79 -5.17
C GLY A 72 3.15 -8.09 -4.24
N LEU A 73 4.22 -7.52 -4.80
CA LEU A 73 5.22 -6.76 -4.04
C LEU A 73 4.56 -5.59 -3.27
N SER A 74 3.66 -4.86 -3.93
CA SER A 74 2.89 -3.76 -3.33
C SER A 74 1.99 -4.22 -2.20
N LEU A 75 1.32 -5.37 -2.38
CA LEU A 75 0.42 -5.95 -1.37
C LEU A 75 1.18 -6.30 -0.09
N GLY A 76 2.29 -7.03 -0.20
CA GLY A 76 3.09 -7.42 0.95
C GLY A 76 3.74 -6.24 1.66
N SER A 77 4.30 -5.29 0.90
CA SER A 77 4.94 -4.10 1.46
C SER A 77 3.95 -3.22 2.21
N SER A 78 2.77 -2.93 1.64
CA SER A 78 1.76 -2.07 2.29
C SER A 78 1.22 -2.70 3.59
N GLN A 79 1.02 -4.02 3.61
CA GLN A 79 0.58 -4.74 4.81
C GLN A 79 1.65 -4.72 5.92
N SER A 80 2.92 -4.96 5.57
CA SER A 80 4.02 -4.98 6.53
C SER A 80 4.26 -3.60 7.13
N VAL A 81 4.46 -2.59 6.28
CA VAL A 81 4.77 -1.21 6.70
C VAL A 81 3.60 -0.58 7.44
N GLY A 82 2.35 -0.81 7.00
CA GLY A 82 1.16 -0.30 7.66
C GLY A 82 1.01 -0.81 9.08
N ARG A 83 1.21 -2.11 9.31
CA ARG A 83 1.18 -2.69 10.67
C ARG A 83 2.30 -2.16 11.55
N ALA A 84 3.50 -2.00 11.01
CA ALA A 84 4.63 -1.46 11.74
C ALA A 84 4.38 0.00 12.17
N LEU A 85 3.78 0.83 11.30
CA LEU A 85 3.40 2.20 11.63
C LEU A 85 2.39 2.25 12.78
N VAL A 86 1.34 1.41 12.73
CA VAL A 86 0.37 1.31 13.82
C VAL A 86 1.06 0.91 15.13
N GLY A 87 1.97 -0.08 15.09
CA GLY A 87 2.73 -0.50 16.26
C GLY A 87 3.64 0.60 16.82
N MET A 88 4.25 1.44 15.96
CA MET A 88 5.11 2.55 16.39
C MET A 88 4.33 3.69 17.08
N PHE A 89 3.08 3.92 16.68
CA PHE A 89 2.23 4.97 17.24
C PHE A 89 1.33 4.50 18.37
N ALA A 90 1.27 3.19 18.62
CA ALA A 90 0.45 2.61 19.66
C ALA A 90 1.21 2.56 21.00
N PRO A 91 0.72 3.23 22.07
CA PRO A 91 1.19 2.98 23.42
C PRO A 91 1.01 1.50 23.81
N GLU A 92 1.95 0.91 24.54
CA GLU A 92 1.87 -0.49 24.98
C GLU A 92 0.56 -0.79 25.73
N SER A 93 0.12 0.14 26.57
CA SER A 93 -1.12 0.05 27.35
C SER A 93 -2.39 -0.01 26.50
N ARG A 94 -2.38 0.50 25.27
CA ARG A 94 -3.55 0.58 24.38
C ARG A 94 -3.31 -0.08 23.02
N ALA A 95 -2.25 -0.84 22.86
CA ALA A 95 -1.88 -1.47 21.59
C ALA A 95 -2.99 -2.36 21.03
N ALA A 96 -3.63 -3.19 21.86
CA ALA A 96 -4.73 -4.06 21.46
C ALA A 96 -5.93 -3.27 20.90
N GLU A 97 -6.29 -2.15 21.54
CA GLU A 97 -7.37 -1.27 21.10
C GLU A 97 -7.06 -0.67 19.72
N LEU A 98 -5.87 -0.10 19.53
CA LEU A 98 -5.46 0.53 18.29
C LEU A 98 -5.33 -0.46 17.13
N PHE A 99 -4.81 -1.65 17.38
CA PHE A 99 -4.81 -2.73 16.37
C PHE A 99 -6.22 -3.22 16.06
N GLY A 100 -7.13 -3.22 17.04
CA GLY A 100 -8.55 -3.50 16.83
C GLY A 100 -9.21 -2.49 15.90
N PHE A 101 -9.00 -1.18 16.14
CA PHE A 101 -9.46 -0.11 15.25
C PHE A 101 -8.85 -0.22 13.84
N TRP A 102 -7.54 -0.43 13.75
CA TRP A 102 -6.87 -0.64 12.46
C TRP A 102 -7.50 -1.80 11.68
N GLY A 103 -7.75 -2.93 12.35
CA GLY A 103 -8.40 -4.10 11.76
C GLY A 103 -9.82 -3.81 11.29
N LEU A 104 -10.63 -3.10 12.11
CA LEU A 104 -11.99 -2.69 11.77
C LEU A 104 -12.02 -1.79 10.54
N PHE A 105 -11.23 -0.71 10.55
CA PHE A 105 -11.18 0.22 9.43
C PHE A 105 -10.64 -0.43 8.15
N SER A 106 -9.69 -1.36 8.27
CA SER A 106 -9.19 -2.13 7.12
C SER A 106 -10.30 -2.98 6.48
N LYS A 107 -11.15 -3.62 7.29
CA LYS A 107 -12.29 -4.40 6.80
C LYS A 107 -13.36 -3.52 6.17
N LEU A 108 -13.70 -2.40 6.80
CA LEU A 108 -14.63 -1.42 6.23
C LEU A 108 -14.11 -0.87 4.90
N ALA A 109 -12.83 -0.47 4.83
CA ALA A 109 -12.21 0.00 3.60
C ALA A 109 -12.25 -1.06 2.49
N ALA A 110 -12.04 -2.34 2.81
CA ALA A 110 -12.14 -3.43 1.84
C ALA A 110 -13.56 -3.58 1.30
N ILE A 111 -14.57 -3.50 2.17
CA ILE A 111 -15.99 -3.56 1.75
C ILE A 111 -16.30 -2.39 0.80
N PHE A 112 -16.01 -1.15 1.22
CA PHE A 112 -16.25 0.04 0.39
C PHE A 112 -15.45 0.00 -0.91
N GLY A 113 -14.23 -0.52 -0.88
CA GLY A 113 -13.39 -0.69 -2.06
C GLY A 113 -14.00 -1.64 -3.07
N ILE A 114 -14.42 -2.83 -2.63
CA ILE A 114 -15.03 -3.84 -3.52
C ILE A 114 -16.34 -3.32 -4.13
N PHE A 115 -17.24 -2.77 -3.30
CA PHE A 115 -18.52 -2.23 -3.79
C PHE A 115 -18.30 -0.98 -4.66
N GLY A 116 -17.39 -0.09 -4.27
CA GLY A 116 -17.08 1.12 -5.03
C GLY A 116 -16.49 0.80 -6.41
N VAL A 117 -15.52 -0.11 -6.48
CA VAL A 117 -14.95 -0.56 -7.77
C VAL A 117 -16.01 -1.25 -8.62
N GLY A 118 -16.85 -2.13 -8.04
CA GLY A 118 -17.93 -2.80 -8.76
C GLY A 118 -18.95 -1.80 -9.33
N LEU A 119 -19.37 -0.82 -8.55
CA LEU A 119 -20.30 0.21 -8.98
C LEU A 119 -19.71 1.08 -10.11
N LEU A 120 -18.45 1.48 -9.96
CA LEU A 120 -17.79 2.30 -10.98
C LEU A 120 -17.52 1.54 -12.26
N GLN A 121 -17.22 0.24 -12.15
CA GLN A 121 -17.12 -0.64 -13.33
C GLN A 121 -18.45 -0.74 -14.06
N TRP A 122 -19.55 -0.81 -13.34
CA TRP A 122 -20.89 -0.83 -13.95
C TRP A 122 -21.26 0.49 -14.62
N LEU A 123 -20.92 1.64 -14.01
CA LEU A 123 -21.26 2.98 -14.54
C LEU A 123 -20.32 3.46 -15.65
N PHE A 124 -19.03 3.24 -15.50
CA PHE A 124 -17.97 3.85 -16.34
C PHE A 124 -17.07 2.82 -17.02
N GLY A 125 -17.39 1.52 -16.88
CA GLY A 125 -16.56 0.44 -17.39
C GLY A 125 -15.28 0.21 -16.58
N LEU A 126 -14.51 -0.80 -16.99
CA LEU A 126 -13.29 -1.23 -16.29
C LEU A 126 -12.24 -0.11 -16.19
N GLN A 127 -12.08 0.67 -17.27
CA GLN A 127 -11.12 1.78 -17.31
C GLN A 127 -11.42 2.84 -16.26
N GLY A 128 -12.70 3.23 -16.10
CA GLY A 128 -13.13 4.18 -15.08
C GLY A 128 -12.87 3.68 -13.66
N ALA A 129 -13.13 2.40 -13.39
CA ALA A 129 -12.85 1.78 -12.09
C ALA A 129 -11.34 1.77 -11.76
N VAL A 130 -10.48 1.47 -12.76
CA VAL A 130 -9.03 1.48 -12.60
C VAL A 130 -8.50 2.89 -12.30
N LEU A 131 -8.97 3.89 -13.03
CA LEU A 131 -8.60 5.29 -12.78
C LEU A 131 -9.02 5.76 -11.38
N PHE A 132 -10.17 5.31 -10.90
CA PHE A 132 -10.62 5.60 -9.54
C PHE A 132 -9.68 4.99 -8.48
N CYS A 133 -9.21 3.76 -8.69
CA CYS A 133 -8.21 3.16 -7.80
C CYS A 133 -6.94 4.00 -7.72
N ILE A 134 -6.44 4.50 -8.86
CA ILE A 134 -5.27 5.40 -8.89
C ILE A 134 -5.55 6.67 -8.10
N LEU A 135 -6.73 7.27 -8.27
CA LEU A 135 -7.14 8.47 -7.53
C LEU A 135 -7.15 8.21 -6.01
N LEU A 136 -7.69 7.06 -5.55
CA LEU A 136 -7.71 6.71 -4.13
C LEU A 136 -6.29 6.57 -3.56
N PHE A 137 -5.37 5.91 -4.27
CA PHE A 137 -3.98 5.80 -3.83
C PHE A 137 -3.26 7.16 -3.83
N ALA A 138 -3.52 8.02 -4.81
CA ALA A 138 -2.98 9.37 -4.86
C ALA A 138 -3.51 10.23 -3.70
N LEU A 139 -4.81 10.14 -3.40
CA LEU A 139 -5.42 10.84 -2.26
C LEU A 139 -4.87 10.33 -0.92
N ALA A 140 -4.54 9.05 -0.81
CA ALA A 140 -3.94 8.48 0.41
C ALA A 140 -2.53 9.04 0.71
N LEU A 141 -1.84 9.60 -0.29
CA LEU A 141 -0.55 10.28 -0.07
C LEU A 141 -0.71 11.60 0.70
N LEU A 142 -1.85 12.30 0.57
CA LEU A 142 -2.07 13.61 1.18
C LEU A 142 -2.00 13.57 2.72
N PRO A 143 -2.80 12.74 3.43
CA PRO A 143 -2.70 12.64 4.89
C PRO A 143 -1.34 12.12 5.34
N LEU A 144 -0.69 11.27 4.55
CA LEU A 144 0.62 10.76 4.86
C LEU A 144 1.68 11.87 4.90
N LEU A 145 1.56 12.89 4.06
CA LEU A 145 2.45 14.05 4.08
C LEU A 145 2.32 14.89 5.38
N ALA A 146 1.16 14.86 6.01
CA ALA A 146 0.88 15.58 7.25
C ALA A 146 1.35 14.83 8.53
N ILE A 147 1.70 13.53 8.42
CA ILE A 147 2.14 12.74 9.57
C ILE A 147 3.55 13.16 9.99
N ASP A 148 3.69 13.56 11.25
CA ASP A 148 4.97 13.73 11.94
C ASP A 148 5.27 12.46 12.74
N GLU A 149 6.15 11.63 12.20
CA GLU A 149 6.51 10.33 12.77
C GLU A 149 7.19 10.49 14.13
N ALA A 150 8.10 11.45 14.26
CA ALA A 150 8.82 11.70 15.51
C ALA A 150 7.87 12.13 16.63
N ARG A 151 6.93 13.01 16.32
CA ARG A 151 5.91 13.47 17.27
C ARG A 151 4.95 12.33 17.66
N GLY A 152 4.55 11.48 16.71
CA GLY A 152 3.70 10.32 16.98
C GLY A 152 4.34 9.33 17.96
N VAL A 153 5.59 8.94 17.70
CA VAL A 153 6.37 8.05 18.59
C VAL A 153 6.59 8.67 19.96
N ALA A 154 6.94 9.97 20.03
CA ALA A 154 7.13 10.67 21.32
C ALA A 154 5.84 10.70 22.15
N THR A 155 4.68 10.86 21.50
CA THR A 155 3.37 10.86 22.17
C THR A 155 3.05 9.49 22.75
N ALA A 156 3.29 8.41 21.99
CA ALA A 156 3.10 7.05 22.45
C ALA A 156 3.96 6.73 23.68
N ARG A 157 5.26 7.09 23.65
CA ARG A 157 6.18 6.89 24.79
C ARG A 157 5.74 7.65 26.05
N ARG A 158 5.32 8.91 25.93
CA ARG A 158 4.82 9.70 27.07
C ARG A 158 3.56 9.07 27.70
N ALA A 159 2.69 8.52 26.88
CA ALA A 159 1.50 7.83 27.37
C ALA A 159 1.87 6.58 28.20
N ASP A 160 2.89 5.81 27.76
CA ASP A 160 3.36 4.64 28.50
C ASP A 160 4.09 5.03 29.81
N GLU A 161 4.90 6.09 29.80
CA GLU A 161 5.55 6.64 31.01
C GLU A 161 4.50 7.11 32.03
N GLY A 162 3.46 7.81 31.58
CA GLY A 162 2.37 8.25 32.45
C GLY A 162 1.57 7.08 33.05
N ALA A 163 1.34 6.03 32.26
CA ALA A 163 0.66 4.82 32.75
C ALA A 163 1.49 4.06 33.80
N ARG A 164 2.82 4.05 33.67
CA ARG A 164 3.73 3.40 34.63
C ARG A 164 3.90 4.24 35.93
N ALA A 165 3.80 5.56 35.85
CA ALA A 165 3.92 6.45 37.01
C ALA A 165 2.63 6.55 37.84
N GLY A 166 1.49 6.16 37.28
CA GLY A 166 0.19 6.17 37.98
C GLY A 166 -0.16 4.84 38.69
N VAL A 167 0.73 3.85 38.66
CA VAL A 167 0.65 2.57 39.37
C VAL A 167 1.61 2.61 40.57
#